data_b7d98f66a03437bf49245d9d1412c13f
#
_entry.id   b7d98f66a03437bf49245d9d1412c13f
#
_cell.length_a   1.000
_cell.length_b   1.000
_cell.length_c   1.000
_cell.angle_alpha   90.00
_cell.angle_beta   90.00
_cell.angle_gamma   90.00
#
_symmetry.space_group_name_H-M   'P 1'
#
loop_
_entity.id
_entity.type
_entity.pdbx_description
1 polymer ?
#
loop_
_entity_poly.entity_id
_entity_poly.type
_entity_poly.pdbx_seq_one_letter_code
_entity_poly.pdbx_strand_id
1 'polypeptide(L)'
;MSSKTEVTLEHFYIFNGTYAKKEGEANCRCTLHMERERRLFMGSFDTIINEPDCGSITLLKHKLEHFYSRYLMSLKLNNSDILDVFQGLQFLPLDKITFLRVQCFMNLVEAMFSQVKYTAFLYNDQVVWSGLEPEDMQVVYNYLVSTLLPAHLEKELHEGSMPRNSPSPFTTTHYGKFVTGPSSINEPSLIGKSPKVYINYSTKPVSLYLVVYRALSATICLFVDSKTSLLIDFFKSLDSFLGPQLTTLVSSVAEQCAKHVIVSSESCKYLYFNKLNLAYKSTIHPDNRRCSNVLTTPEVLRVITDIYNDTNKLKEAGEIIIKTMSDYWVVGKLSNLREFFVVIQQKSASIMEIEDDVKKLCEKELKSIFFH
;
A
#
# COMPACT_ATOMS: atom_id res chain seq x y z
N MET A 1 9.40 12.34 -28.73
CA MET A 1 8.20 12.08 -27.89
C MET A 1 6.99 12.13 -28.80
N SER A 2 6.08 11.20 -28.67
CA SER A 2 4.84 11.19 -29.45
C SER A 2 3.95 12.35 -28.98
N SER A 3 3.17 12.96 -29.89
CA SER A 3 2.23 14.06 -29.57
C SER A 3 1.27 13.71 -28.41
N LYS A 4 0.92 12.44 -28.24
CA LYS A 4 0.07 11.96 -27.13
C LYS A 4 0.78 12.05 -25.78
N THR A 5 2.08 11.77 -25.71
CA THR A 5 2.87 11.88 -24.47
C THR A 5 3.04 13.33 -24.05
N GLU A 6 3.21 14.23 -25.02
CA GLU A 6 3.25 15.67 -24.78
C GLU A 6 1.93 16.21 -24.24
N VAL A 7 0.81 15.87 -24.85
CA VAL A 7 -0.53 16.25 -24.38
C VAL A 7 -0.82 15.69 -22.99
N THR A 8 -0.36 14.49 -22.67
CA THR A 8 -0.57 13.87 -21.35
C THR A 8 0.31 14.53 -20.30
N LEU A 9 1.54 14.89 -20.62
CA LEU A 9 2.44 15.67 -19.76
C LEU A 9 1.93 17.09 -19.54
N GLU A 10 1.35 17.75 -20.57
CA GLU A 10 0.70 19.05 -20.44
C GLU A 10 -0.53 18.97 -19.53
N HIS A 11 -1.39 17.98 -19.68
CA HIS A 11 -2.53 17.76 -18.78
C HIS A 11 -2.05 17.51 -17.33
N PHE A 12 -1.02 16.68 -17.17
CA PHE A 12 -0.43 16.44 -15.87
C PHE A 12 0.15 17.74 -15.25
N TYR A 13 0.80 18.56 -16.09
CA TYR A 13 1.31 19.87 -15.70
C TYR A 13 0.22 20.83 -15.21
N ILE A 14 -0.91 20.90 -15.92
CA ILE A 14 -2.03 21.77 -15.59
C ILE A 14 -2.63 21.41 -14.22
N PHE A 15 -2.74 20.11 -13.91
CA PHE A 15 -3.37 19.64 -12.66
C PHE A 15 -2.40 19.49 -11.49
N ASN A 16 -1.11 19.28 -11.72
CA ASN A 16 -0.14 18.92 -10.70
C ASN A 16 1.07 19.88 -10.60
N GLY A 17 1.14 20.93 -11.41
CA GLY A 17 2.25 21.90 -11.44
C GLY A 17 3.47 21.42 -12.23
N THR A 18 4.53 22.24 -12.23
CA THR A 18 5.71 22.08 -13.07
C THR A 18 6.48 20.77 -12.86
N TYR A 19 6.70 20.05 -13.95
CA TYR A 19 7.45 18.82 -13.98
C TYR A 19 8.96 19.03 -13.76
N ALA A 20 9.47 20.18 -14.23
CA ALA A 20 10.87 20.56 -14.06
C ALA A 20 10.94 21.73 -13.09
N LYS A 21 11.47 21.49 -11.91
CA LYS A 21 11.67 22.55 -10.93
C LYS A 21 13.09 23.02 -10.88
N LYS A 22 13.20 24.34 -10.89
CA LYS A 22 14.33 25.03 -10.27
C LYS A 22 14.30 24.72 -8.78
N GLU A 23 15.45 24.42 -8.24
CA GLU A 23 15.68 24.07 -6.85
C GLU A 23 14.76 24.81 -5.86
N GLY A 24 14.08 24.06 -5.02
CA GLY A 24 13.61 24.56 -3.72
C GLY A 24 12.14 24.45 -3.37
N GLU A 25 11.19 24.09 -4.28
CA GLU A 25 9.78 24.11 -3.89
C GLU A 25 8.95 22.90 -4.35
N ALA A 26 8.11 22.50 -3.41
CA ALA A 26 7.00 21.56 -3.51
C ALA A 26 7.13 20.43 -4.55
N ASN A 27 7.77 19.35 -4.14
CA ASN A 27 7.70 18.09 -4.82
C ASN A 27 6.25 17.68 -4.99
N CYS A 28 5.74 17.72 -6.21
CA CYS A 28 4.44 17.14 -6.48
C CYS A 28 4.47 15.65 -6.11
N ARG A 29 3.67 15.23 -5.14
CA ARG A 29 3.66 13.83 -4.65
C ARG A 29 3.40 12.84 -5.79
N CYS A 30 2.59 13.21 -6.77
CA CYS A 30 2.32 12.37 -7.93
C CYS A 30 3.58 12.11 -8.78
N THR A 31 4.43 13.13 -8.97
CA THR A 31 5.70 12.94 -9.71
C THR A 31 6.68 12.07 -8.94
N LEU A 32 6.74 12.24 -7.62
CA LEU A 32 7.57 11.38 -6.76
C LEU A 32 7.08 9.94 -6.78
N HIS A 33 5.77 9.72 -6.71
CA HIS A 33 5.19 8.39 -6.76
C HIS A 33 5.46 7.71 -8.12
N MET A 34 5.21 8.43 -9.22
CA MET A 34 5.49 7.94 -10.57
C MET A 34 6.98 7.57 -10.74
N GLU A 35 7.89 8.39 -10.24
CA GLU A 35 9.33 8.12 -10.31
C GLU A 35 9.75 6.95 -9.41
N ARG A 36 9.13 6.80 -8.24
CA ARG A 36 9.33 5.64 -7.37
C ARG A 36 8.86 4.35 -8.04
N GLU A 37 7.66 4.35 -8.64
CA GLU A 37 7.17 3.18 -9.40
C GLU A 37 8.07 2.85 -10.57
N ARG A 38 8.46 3.87 -11.37
CA ARG A 38 9.40 3.64 -12.47
C ARG A 38 10.69 2.99 -11.96
N ARG A 39 11.26 3.50 -10.88
CA ARG A 39 12.50 2.97 -10.31
C ARG A 39 12.34 1.55 -9.79
N LEU A 40 11.21 1.24 -9.16
CA LEU A 40 10.92 -0.10 -8.64
C LEU A 40 10.79 -1.13 -9.78
N PHE A 41 10.08 -0.80 -10.86
CA PHE A 41 9.79 -1.76 -11.93
C PHE A 41 10.80 -1.75 -13.10
N MET A 42 11.55 -0.67 -13.28
CA MET A 42 12.52 -0.54 -14.37
C MET A 42 13.98 -0.39 -13.90
N GLY A 43 14.23 -0.10 -12.63
CA GLY A 43 15.55 0.20 -12.11
C GLY A 43 16.02 1.63 -12.39
N SER A 44 17.31 1.91 -12.17
CA SER A 44 17.91 3.20 -12.52
C SER A 44 18.05 3.36 -14.03
N PHE A 45 18.21 4.59 -14.51
CA PHE A 45 18.48 4.83 -15.93
C PHE A 45 19.76 4.11 -16.37
N ASP A 46 20.80 4.10 -15.54
CA ASP A 46 22.03 3.37 -15.83
C ASP A 46 21.81 1.86 -15.94
N THR A 47 20.92 1.30 -15.09
CA THR A 47 20.55 -0.11 -15.17
C THR A 47 19.90 -0.43 -16.48
N ILE A 48 19.00 0.43 -16.96
CA ILE A 48 18.27 0.24 -18.23
C ILE A 48 19.21 0.36 -19.42
N ILE A 49 20.16 1.32 -19.40
CA ILE A 49 21.12 1.55 -20.47
C ILE A 49 22.14 0.40 -20.57
N ASN A 50 22.55 -0.14 -19.44
CA ASN A 50 23.56 -1.21 -19.36
C ASN A 50 22.96 -2.62 -19.56
N GLU A 51 21.66 -2.77 -19.78
CA GLU A 51 21.09 -4.06 -20.18
C GLU A 51 21.65 -4.51 -21.55
N PRO A 52 22.01 -5.80 -21.71
CA PRO A 52 22.64 -6.31 -22.94
C PRO A 52 21.85 -6.02 -24.21
N ASP A 53 20.52 -5.92 -24.09
CA ASP A 53 19.62 -5.67 -25.21
C ASP A 53 19.37 -4.17 -25.46
N CYS A 54 19.96 -3.26 -24.67
CA CYS A 54 19.56 -1.87 -24.60
C CYS A 54 20.63 -0.86 -25.03
N GLY A 55 21.62 -1.24 -25.84
CA GLY A 55 22.75 -0.41 -26.23
C GLY A 55 22.43 0.93 -26.95
N SER A 56 21.19 1.40 -26.98
CA SER A 56 20.83 2.66 -27.64
C SER A 56 19.84 3.53 -26.85
N ILE A 57 20.07 4.84 -26.91
CA ILE A 57 19.19 5.88 -26.34
C ILE A 57 17.75 5.77 -26.90
N THR A 58 17.59 5.29 -28.13
CA THR A 58 16.27 5.10 -28.75
C THR A 58 15.45 4.01 -28.03
N LEU A 59 16.09 2.94 -27.62
CA LEU A 59 15.41 1.86 -26.90
C LEU A 59 15.07 2.28 -25.46
N LEU A 60 15.92 3.06 -24.80
CA LEU A 60 15.59 3.68 -23.51
C LEU A 60 14.34 4.54 -23.63
N LYS A 61 14.26 5.42 -24.64
CA LYS A 61 13.08 6.27 -24.88
C LYS A 61 11.83 5.43 -25.09
N HIS A 62 11.90 4.38 -25.87
CA HIS A 62 10.78 3.48 -26.15
C HIS A 62 10.31 2.75 -24.86
N LYS A 63 11.23 2.23 -24.05
CA LYS A 63 10.89 1.59 -22.77
C LYS A 63 10.22 2.58 -21.81
N LEU A 64 10.74 3.80 -21.69
CA LEU A 64 10.17 4.84 -20.85
C LEU A 64 8.78 5.28 -21.37
N GLU A 65 8.63 5.47 -22.68
CA GLU A 65 7.34 5.79 -23.28
C GLU A 65 6.29 4.70 -23.00
N HIS A 66 6.68 3.43 -23.16
CA HIS A 66 5.81 2.30 -22.87
C HIS A 66 5.41 2.24 -21.39
N PHE A 67 6.36 2.49 -20.47
CA PHE A 67 6.08 2.51 -19.03
C PHE A 67 5.12 3.66 -18.68
N TYR A 68 5.47 4.88 -19.05
CA TYR A 68 4.68 6.05 -18.72
C TYR A 68 3.29 6.04 -19.36
N SER A 69 3.17 5.57 -20.59
CA SER A 69 1.86 5.41 -21.22
C SER A 69 0.95 4.47 -20.45
N ARG A 70 1.47 3.33 -19.97
CA ARG A 70 0.71 2.39 -19.16
C ARG A 70 0.38 2.95 -17.78
N TYR A 71 1.34 3.58 -17.13
CA TYR A 71 1.16 4.19 -15.83
C TYR A 71 0.06 5.26 -15.87
N LEU A 72 0.14 6.18 -16.83
CA LEU A 72 -0.85 7.25 -16.99
C LEU A 72 -2.25 6.72 -17.33
N MET A 73 -2.34 5.62 -18.08
CA MET A 73 -3.62 4.96 -18.36
C MET A 73 -4.20 4.24 -17.11
N SER A 74 -3.35 3.80 -16.19
CA SER A 74 -3.79 3.18 -14.93
C SER A 74 -4.31 4.18 -13.91
N LEU A 75 -3.94 5.46 -14.04
CA LEU A 75 -4.42 6.53 -13.17
C LEU A 75 -5.91 6.79 -13.41
N LYS A 76 -6.74 6.46 -12.43
CA LYS A 76 -8.19 6.72 -12.46
C LYS A 76 -8.47 8.17 -12.04
N LEU A 77 -8.03 9.14 -12.83
CA LEU A 77 -8.15 10.57 -12.51
C LEU A 77 -9.59 11.03 -12.23
N ASN A 78 -10.56 10.40 -12.88
CA ASN A 78 -11.99 10.70 -12.65
C ASN A 78 -12.49 10.28 -11.25
N ASN A 79 -11.79 9.36 -10.59
CA ASN A 79 -12.14 8.83 -9.28
C ASN A 79 -11.10 9.22 -8.22
N SER A 80 -10.15 10.12 -8.55
CA SER A 80 -9.15 10.59 -7.59
C SER A 80 -9.86 11.38 -6.50
N ASP A 81 -9.65 10.96 -5.27
CA ASP A 81 -10.12 11.67 -4.09
C ASP A 81 -9.02 12.61 -3.57
N ILE A 82 -9.43 13.69 -2.92
CA ILE A 82 -8.52 14.58 -2.19
C ILE A 82 -7.69 13.78 -1.17
N LEU A 83 -8.25 12.71 -0.62
CA LEU A 83 -7.57 11.81 0.31
C LEU A 83 -6.43 11.00 -0.33
N ASP A 84 -6.37 10.88 -1.66
CA ASP A 84 -5.25 10.23 -2.36
C ASP A 84 -3.92 10.99 -2.16
N VAL A 85 -3.99 12.23 -1.71
CA VAL A 85 -2.80 13.00 -1.26
C VAL A 85 -2.07 12.30 -0.11
N PHE A 86 -2.81 11.57 0.74
CA PHE A 86 -2.28 10.81 1.86
C PHE A 86 -1.94 9.37 1.48
N GLN A 87 -1.31 9.18 0.34
CA GLN A 87 -0.86 7.85 -0.08
C GLN A 87 0.03 7.20 0.98
N GLY A 88 -0.48 6.19 1.62
CA GLY A 88 0.19 5.54 2.74
C GLY A 88 -0.06 4.04 2.77
N LEU A 89 0.62 3.39 3.70
CA LEU A 89 0.48 1.97 4.00
C LEU A 89 -0.62 1.78 5.05
N GLN A 90 -1.62 1.00 4.74
CA GLN A 90 -2.60 0.59 5.74
C GLN A 90 -2.02 -0.54 6.56
N PHE A 91 -1.66 -0.25 7.80
CA PHE A 91 -1.19 -1.26 8.75
C PHE A 91 -2.35 -1.84 9.54
N LEU A 92 -2.34 -3.16 9.69
CA LEU A 92 -3.24 -3.86 10.60
C LEU A 92 -2.68 -3.80 12.03
N PRO A 93 -3.37 -3.15 12.96
CA PRO A 93 -2.95 -3.17 14.37
C PRO A 93 -3.23 -4.55 14.97
N LEU A 94 -2.18 -5.21 15.43
CA LEU A 94 -2.23 -6.48 16.14
C LEU A 94 -1.71 -6.32 17.57
N ASP A 95 -2.09 -7.27 18.43
CA ASP A 95 -1.44 -7.39 19.74
C ASP A 95 0.04 -7.81 19.57
N LYS A 96 0.84 -7.49 20.58
CA LYS A 96 2.29 -7.71 20.54
C LYS A 96 2.67 -9.18 20.26
N ILE A 97 1.92 -10.12 20.84
CA ILE A 97 2.21 -11.56 20.72
C ILE A 97 1.96 -12.04 19.29
N THR A 98 0.79 -11.69 18.73
CA THR A 98 0.44 -12.07 17.35
C THR A 98 1.36 -11.41 16.34
N PHE A 99 1.71 -10.13 16.55
CA PHE A 99 2.69 -9.44 15.71
C PHE A 99 4.06 -10.14 15.71
N LEU A 100 4.58 -10.48 16.89
CA LEU A 100 5.86 -11.18 17.02
C LEU A 100 5.82 -12.58 16.38
N ARG A 101 4.70 -13.29 16.45
CA ARG A 101 4.54 -14.57 15.73
C ARG A 101 4.65 -14.39 14.23
N VAL A 102 4.01 -13.36 13.66
CA VAL A 102 4.14 -13.05 12.23
C VAL A 102 5.59 -12.72 11.91
N GLN A 103 6.23 -11.85 12.67
CA GLN A 103 7.63 -11.45 12.47
C GLN A 103 8.58 -12.66 12.54
N CYS A 104 8.44 -13.50 13.57
CA CYS A 104 9.26 -14.72 13.70
C CYS A 104 9.07 -15.67 12.53
N PHE A 105 7.82 -15.82 12.05
CA PHE A 105 7.54 -16.65 10.90
C PHE A 105 8.20 -16.10 9.62
N MET A 106 8.13 -14.80 9.38
CA MET A 106 8.76 -14.17 8.22
C MET A 106 10.28 -14.28 8.27
N ASN A 107 10.89 -14.06 9.45
CA ASN A 107 12.34 -14.26 9.65
C ASN A 107 12.75 -15.72 9.45
N LEU A 108 11.90 -16.66 9.84
CA LEU A 108 12.14 -18.09 9.60
C LEU A 108 12.12 -18.42 8.09
N VAL A 109 11.20 -17.82 7.33
CA VAL A 109 11.17 -17.97 5.85
C VAL A 109 12.47 -17.46 5.24
N GLU A 110 12.96 -16.29 5.64
CA GLU A 110 14.23 -15.71 5.15
C GLU A 110 15.45 -16.58 5.53
N ALA A 111 15.42 -17.17 6.71
CA ALA A 111 16.49 -18.05 7.18
C ALA A 111 16.51 -19.41 6.45
N MET A 112 15.33 -19.99 6.17
CA MET A 112 15.20 -21.27 5.49
C MET A 112 15.49 -21.18 3.98
N PHE A 113 15.15 -20.07 3.36
CA PHE A 113 15.31 -19.83 1.93
C PHE A 113 16.30 -18.69 1.68
N SER A 114 17.59 -19.00 1.63
CA SER A 114 18.67 -18.01 1.48
C SER A 114 18.57 -17.14 0.22
N GLN A 115 17.80 -17.59 -0.79
CA GLN A 115 17.50 -16.83 -2.01
C GLN A 115 16.49 -15.71 -1.76
N VAL A 116 15.66 -15.81 -0.72
CA VAL A 116 14.72 -14.76 -0.29
C VAL A 116 15.48 -13.72 0.50
N LYS A 117 15.47 -12.48 0.01
CA LYS A 117 16.21 -11.37 0.62
C LYS A 117 15.34 -10.53 1.56
N TYR A 118 14.08 -10.35 1.18
CA TYR A 118 13.10 -9.60 1.98
C TYR A 118 11.76 -10.28 1.89
N THR A 119 10.94 -10.03 2.91
CA THR A 119 9.58 -10.53 2.99
C THR A 119 8.61 -9.43 3.39
N ALA A 120 7.35 -9.57 3.01
CA ALA A 120 6.26 -8.76 3.54
C ALA A 120 5.03 -9.63 3.74
N PHE A 121 4.26 -9.34 4.79
CA PHE A 121 3.05 -10.05 5.15
C PHE A 121 1.87 -9.08 5.21
N LEU A 122 0.81 -9.38 4.44
CA LEU A 122 -0.44 -8.64 4.41
C LEU A 122 -1.59 -9.55 4.87
N TYR A 123 -2.58 -8.96 5.51
CA TYR A 123 -3.84 -9.61 5.88
C TYR A 123 -5.01 -8.70 5.49
N ASN A 124 -5.98 -9.21 4.72
CA ASN A 124 -7.08 -8.42 4.17
C ASN A 124 -6.61 -7.09 3.57
N ASP A 125 -5.59 -7.14 2.71
CA ASP A 125 -4.99 -5.98 2.04
C ASP A 125 -4.35 -4.94 2.99
N GLN A 126 -4.16 -5.26 4.27
CA GLN A 126 -3.44 -4.44 5.24
C GLN A 126 -2.07 -5.04 5.57
N VAL A 127 -1.07 -4.19 5.66
CA VAL A 127 0.30 -4.62 5.98
C VAL A 127 0.39 -4.97 7.46
N VAL A 128 0.93 -6.14 7.76
CA VAL A 128 1.26 -6.56 9.13
C VAL A 128 2.76 -6.43 9.37
N TRP A 129 3.55 -6.93 8.42
CA TRP A 129 5.02 -6.91 8.49
C TRP A 129 5.62 -6.55 7.14
N SER A 130 6.72 -5.81 7.16
CA SER A 130 7.53 -5.54 5.97
C SER A 130 9.00 -5.46 6.34
N GLY A 131 9.83 -6.21 5.64
CA GLY A 131 11.29 -6.10 5.69
C GLY A 131 11.86 -5.06 4.72
N LEU A 132 11.00 -4.41 3.90
CA LEU A 132 11.40 -3.35 2.98
C LEU A 132 11.37 -1.98 3.65
N GLU A 133 12.14 -1.05 3.11
CA GLU A 133 12.01 0.37 3.42
C GLU A 133 10.58 0.86 3.11
N PRO A 134 10.03 1.79 3.92
CA PRO A 134 8.65 2.23 3.78
C PRO A 134 8.30 2.75 2.38
N GLU A 135 9.22 3.42 1.73
CA GLU A 135 9.02 3.99 0.39
C GLU A 135 8.89 2.92 -0.69
N ASP A 136 9.75 1.90 -0.66
CA ASP A 136 9.71 0.78 -1.59
C ASP A 136 8.47 -0.08 -1.31
N MET A 137 8.16 -0.31 -0.02
CA MET A 137 6.95 -1.04 0.37
C MET A 137 5.67 -0.33 -0.08
N GLN A 138 5.63 1.01 -0.04
CA GLN A 138 4.47 1.79 -0.50
C GLN A 138 4.16 1.51 -1.98
N VAL A 139 5.18 1.49 -2.83
CA VAL A 139 4.99 1.23 -4.27
C VAL A 139 4.54 -0.21 -4.50
N VAL A 140 5.17 -1.18 -3.83
CA VAL A 140 4.76 -2.59 -3.89
C VAL A 140 3.33 -2.75 -3.40
N TYR A 141 2.98 -2.12 -2.27
CA TYR A 141 1.64 -2.15 -1.70
C TYR A 141 0.57 -1.64 -2.66
N ASN A 142 0.81 -0.47 -3.28
CA ASN A 142 -0.11 0.08 -4.27
C ASN A 142 -0.27 -0.85 -5.46
N TYR A 143 0.82 -1.42 -5.98
CA TYR A 143 0.76 -2.40 -7.06
C TYR A 143 -0.03 -3.66 -6.66
N LEU A 144 0.19 -4.17 -5.46
CA LEU A 144 -0.54 -5.34 -4.97
C LEU A 144 -2.05 -5.07 -4.86
N VAL A 145 -2.43 -3.99 -4.16
CA VAL A 145 -3.82 -3.70 -3.81
C VAL A 145 -4.62 -3.16 -5.00
N SER A 146 -4.00 -2.32 -5.85
CA SER A 146 -4.71 -1.70 -6.98
C SER A 146 -4.72 -2.54 -8.24
N THR A 147 -3.75 -3.43 -8.44
CA THR A 147 -3.55 -4.11 -9.73
C THR A 147 -3.52 -5.63 -9.59
N LEU A 148 -2.59 -6.17 -8.80
CA LEU A 148 -2.32 -7.62 -8.80
C LEU A 148 -3.42 -8.43 -8.13
N LEU A 149 -3.81 -8.08 -6.90
CA LEU A 149 -4.81 -8.82 -6.14
C LEU A 149 -6.21 -8.71 -6.73
N PRO A 150 -6.70 -7.53 -7.19
CA PRO A 150 -7.99 -7.45 -7.89
C PRO A 150 -8.03 -8.27 -9.16
N ALA A 151 -6.99 -8.20 -10.01
CA ALA A 151 -6.92 -8.98 -11.25
C ALA A 151 -6.93 -10.50 -10.99
N HIS A 152 -6.26 -10.94 -9.91
CA HIS A 152 -6.28 -12.34 -9.51
C HIS A 152 -7.66 -12.78 -9.02
N LEU A 153 -8.33 -11.94 -8.22
CA LEU A 153 -9.70 -12.22 -7.73
C LEU A 153 -10.72 -12.25 -8.87
N GLU A 154 -10.64 -11.32 -9.82
CA GLU A 154 -11.50 -11.32 -11.00
C GLU A 154 -11.31 -12.61 -11.80
N LYS A 155 -10.07 -13.05 -11.99
CA LYS A 155 -9.76 -14.31 -12.67
C LYS A 155 -10.36 -15.51 -11.92
N GLU A 156 -10.21 -15.59 -10.60
CA GLU A 156 -10.82 -16.65 -9.79
C GLU A 156 -12.35 -16.66 -9.89
N LEU A 157 -12.99 -15.50 -9.95
CA LEU A 157 -14.43 -15.37 -10.09
C LEU A 157 -14.92 -15.80 -11.48
N HIS A 158 -14.17 -15.48 -12.55
CA HIS A 158 -14.54 -15.84 -13.93
C HIS A 158 -14.27 -17.31 -14.26
N GLU A 159 -13.21 -17.90 -13.72
CA GLU A 159 -12.89 -19.33 -13.93
C GLU A 159 -13.86 -20.25 -13.17
N GLY A 160 -14.74 -19.70 -12.36
CA GLY A 160 -15.67 -20.43 -11.50
C GLY A 160 -14.91 -21.12 -10.34
N SER A 161 -15.51 -21.15 -9.17
CA SER A 161 -14.97 -22.00 -8.11
C SER A 161 -15.02 -23.45 -8.59
N MET A 162 -13.89 -24.11 -8.71
CA MET A 162 -13.81 -25.55 -9.00
C MET A 162 -14.85 -26.25 -8.11
N PRO A 163 -15.70 -27.12 -8.68
CA PRO A 163 -16.71 -27.81 -7.90
C PRO A 163 -16.02 -28.54 -6.76
N ARG A 164 -16.49 -28.34 -5.54
CA ARG A 164 -16.00 -28.96 -4.30
C ARG A 164 -15.91 -30.51 -4.36
N ASN A 165 -16.43 -31.10 -5.42
CA ASN A 165 -16.57 -32.53 -5.62
C ASN A 165 -15.63 -33.13 -6.67
N SER A 166 -14.64 -32.39 -7.17
CA SER A 166 -13.59 -33.00 -7.97
C SER A 166 -12.64 -33.73 -6.99
N PRO A 167 -12.58 -35.05 -6.96
CA PRO A 167 -11.60 -35.76 -6.17
C PRO A 167 -10.24 -35.56 -6.84
N SER A 168 -9.56 -34.48 -6.46
CA SER A 168 -8.15 -34.32 -6.74
C SER A 168 -7.44 -35.43 -5.94
N PRO A 169 -6.71 -36.35 -6.56
CA PRO A 169 -6.02 -37.41 -5.86
C PRO A 169 -4.90 -36.94 -4.95
N PHE A 170 -4.64 -35.66 -4.92
CA PHE A 170 -3.69 -34.99 -4.03
C PHE A 170 -4.46 -33.98 -3.20
N THR A 171 -4.86 -34.37 -2.02
CA THR A 171 -5.33 -33.46 -0.96
C THR A 171 -4.18 -32.53 -0.61
N THR A 172 -4.16 -31.35 -1.24
CA THR A 172 -3.39 -30.25 -0.71
C THR A 172 -4.02 -29.92 0.65
N THR A 173 -3.28 -30.14 1.71
CA THR A 173 -3.74 -29.96 3.09
C THR A 173 -3.93 -28.48 3.45
N HIS A 174 -3.78 -27.57 2.50
CA HIS A 174 -3.83 -26.12 2.68
C HIS A 174 -4.39 -25.41 1.43
N TYR A 175 -4.89 -24.18 1.62
CA TYR A 175 -5.51 -23.36 0.58
C TYR A 175 -4.54 -22.38 -0.08
N GLY A 176 -3.23 -22.63 -0.02
CA GLY A 176 -2.22 -21.72 -0.56
C GLY A 176 -2.10 -21.78 -2.07
N LYS A 177 -1.92 -20.62 -2.71
CA LYS A 177 -1.70 -20.49 -4.17
C LYS A 177 -0.67 -19.40 -4.46
N PHE A 178 0.10 -19.57 -5.52
CA PHE A 178 0.95 -18.52 -6.06
C PHE A 178 0.10 -17.57 -6.92
N VAL A 179 0.17 -16.29 -6.61
CA VAL A 179 -0.43 -15.22 -7.42
C VAL A 179 0.52 -14.84 -8.55
N THR A 180 1.84 -14.84 -8.27
CA THR A 180 2.92 -14.69 -9.26
C THR A 180 3.81 -15.93 -9.21
N GLY A 181 4.19 -16.45 -10.38
CA GLY A 181 4.91 -17.72 -10.47
C GLY A 181 4.09 -18.80 -11.18
N PRO A 182 4.26 -20.07 -10.84
CA PRO A 182 3.56 -21.16 -11.52
C PRO A 182 2.06 -21.15 -11.23
N SER A 183 1.25 -21.28 -12.27
CA SER A 183 -0.20 -21.41 -12.13
C SER A 183 -0.59 -22.75 -11.48
N SER A 184 0.21 -23.79 -11.70
CA SER A 184 0.07 -25.10 -11.06
C SER A 184 1.44 -25.65 -10.69
N ILE A 185 1.57 -26.14 -9.46
CA ILE A 185 2.81 -26.75 -8.98
C ILE A 185 3.06 -28.13 -9.66
N ASN A 186 2.00 -28.74 -10.17
CA ASN A 186 2.07 -30.07 -10.79
C ASN A 186 2.40 -30.02 -12.30
N GLU A 187 2.25 -28.86 -12.94
CA GLU A 187 2.50 -28.69 -14.37
C GLU A 187 3.72 -27.81 -14.62
N PRO A 188 4.90 -28.37 -14.87
CA PRO A 188 6.14 -27.60 -15.04
C PRO A 188 6.14 -26.68 -16.28
N SER A 189 5.23 -26.89 -17.22
CA SER A 189 5.13 -26.10 -18.44
C SER A 189 4.51 -24.71 -18.25
N LEU A 190 3.85 -24.46 -17.13
CA LEU A 190 3.13 -23.20 -16.83
C LEU A 190 3.84 -22.39 -15.74
N ILE A 191 5.16 -22.24 -15.84
CA ILE A 191 5.88 -21.29 -14.97
C ILE A 191 5.48 -19.88 -15.39
N GLY A 192 4.55 -19.29 -14.67
CA GLY A 192 4.14 -17.89 -14.88
C GLY A 192 5.33 -16.94 -14.65
N LYS A 193 5.25 -15.75 -15.22
CA LYS A 193 6.29 -14.73 -15.04
C LYS A 193 6.18 -14.10 -13.67
N SER A 194 7.22 -14.21 -12.86
CA SER A 194 7.36 -13.39 -11.65
C SER A 194 7.87 -12.00 -12.03
N PRO A 195 7.20 -10.91 -11.60
CA PRO A 195 7.66 -9.56 -11.86
C PRO A 195 9.06 -9.34 -11.30
N LYS A 196 9.91 -8.64 -12.08
CA LYS A 196 11.22 -8.19 -11.60
C LYS A 196 11.06 -6.80 -11.00
N VAL A 197 11.57 -6.61 -9.80
CA VAL A 197 11.54 -5.35 -9.07
C VAL A 197 12.94 -4.93 -8.65
N TYR A 198 13.18 -3.63 -8.52
CA TYR A 198 14.45 -3.06 -8.15
C TYR A 198 14.28 -2.31 -6.82
N ILE A 199 14.85 -2.85 -5.76
CA ILE A 199 14.77 -2.30 -4.41
C ILE A 199 16.05 -1.55 -4.09
N ASN A 200 15.94 -0.42 -3.40
CA ASN A 200 17.10 0.32 -2.94
C ASN A 200 17.72 -0.37 -1.74
N TYR A 201 18.95 -0.79 -1.90
CA TYR A 201 19.75 -1.28 -0.80
C TYR A 201 20.99 -0.39 -0.65
N SER A 202 21.05 0.40 0.41
CA SER A 202 22.15 1.35 0.69
C SER A 202 22.39 2.34 -0.46
N THR A 203 23.27 2.04 -1.40
CA THR A 203 23.67 2.96 -2.49
C THR A 203 23.39 2.41 -3.88
N LYS A 204 23.00 1.14 -4.02
CA LYS A 204 22.80 0.52 -5.34
C LYS A 204 21.47 -0.22 -5.38
N PRO A 205 20.67 -0.06 -6.46
CA PRO A 205 19.44 -0.84 -6.64
C PRO A 205 19.79 -2.32 -6.85
N VAL A 206 19.14 -3.19 -6.10
CA VAL A 206 19.23 -4.64 -6.25
C VAL A 206 18.00 -5.14 -7.00
N SER A 207 18.21 -5.95 -8.03
CA SER A 207 17.11 -6.56 -8.76
C SER A 207 16.66 -7.86 -8.11
N LEU A 208 15.36 -7.99 -7.87
CA LEU A 208 14.73 -9.12 -7.21
C LEU A 208 13.50 -9.58 -8.00
N TYR A 209 13.13 -10.83 -7.86
CA TYR A 209 11.82 -11.32 -8.34
C TYR A 209 10.78 -11.19 -7.22
N LEU A 210 9.63 -10.66 -7.55
CA LEU A 210 8.48 -10.60 -6.65
C LEU A 210 7.65 -11.87 -6.80
N VAL A 211 7.72 -12.74 -5.80
CA VAL A 211 6.89 -13.94 -5.69
C VAL A 211 5.82 -13.68 -4.64
N VAL A 212 4.56 -13.74 -5.04
CA VAL A 212 3.41 -13.51 -4.17
C VAL A 212 2.67 -14.81 -3.96
N TYR A 213 2.52 -15.19 -2.70
CA TYR A 213 1.80 -16.37 -2.25
C TYR A 213 0.61 -15.97 -1.39
N ARG A 214 -0.56 -16.48 -1.71
CA ARG A 214 -1.80 -16.17 -1.00
C ARG A 214 -2.41 -17.42 -0.41
N ALA A 215 -2.82 -17.36 0.85
CA ALA A 215 -3.60 -18.41 1.50
C ALA A 215 -4.69 -17.77 2.36
N LEU A 216 -5.96 -18.11 2.08
CA LEU A 216 -7.11 -17.49 2.72
C LEU A 216 -7.07 -15.94 2.57
N SER A 217 -7.08 -15.24 3.70
CA SER A 217 -7.00 -13.76 3.73
C SER A 217 -5.58 -13.21 3.87
N ALA A 218 -4.56 -14.08 3.95
CA ALA A 218 -3.17 -13.66 4.05
C ALA A 218 -2.46 -13.69 2.71
N THR A 219 -1.62 -12.70 2.47
CA THR A 219 -0.75 -12.59 1.31
C THR A 219 0.69 -12.42 1.78
N ILE A 220 1.58 -13.26 1.30
CA ILE A 220 3.02 -13.17 1.54
C ILE A 220 3.71 -12.72 0.26
N CYS A 221 4.51 -11.69 0.36
CA CYS A 221 5.40 -11.24 -0.69
C CYS A 221 6.83 -11.66 -0.36
N LEU A 222 7.46 -12.37 -1.30
CA LEU A 222 8.83 -12.86 -1.20
C LEU A 222 9.66 -12.17 -2.28
N PHE A 223 10.74 -11.54 -1.88
CA PHE A 223 11.66 -10.86 -2.78
C PHE A 223 12.90 -11.72 -2.97
N VAL A 224 12.94 -12.43 -4.10
CA VAL A 224 13.94 -13.46 -4.40
C VAL A 224 15.05 -12.89 -5.27
N ASP A 225 16.30 -13.21 -4.98
CA ASP A 225 17.45 -12.73 -5.75
C ASP A 225 17.30 -13.08 -7.24
N SER A 226 17.41 -12.08 -8.12
CA SER A 226 17.27 -12.26 -9.57
C SER A 226 18.34 -13.12 -10.21
N LYS A 227 19.45 -13.38 -9.50
CA LYS A 227 20.51 -14.30 -9.93
C LYS A 227 20.12 -15.76 -9.78
N THR A 228 19.08 -16.03 -8.99
CA THR A 228 18.59 -17.40 -8.77
C THR A 228 17.63 -17.78 -9.88
N SER A 229 17.82 -18.98 -10.45
CA SER A 229 16.84 -19.56 -11.36
C SER A 229 15.61 -20.00 -10.55
N LEU A 230 14.45 -19.46 -10.87
CA LEU A 230 13.17 -19.84 -10.25
C LEU A 230 12.72 -21.20 -10.84
N LEU A 231 13.19 -22.30 -10.25
CA LEU A 231 12.80 -23.65 -10.64
C LEU A 231 11.51 -24.08 -9.93
N ILE A 232 10.81 -25.04 -10.51
CA ILE A 232 9.55 -25.57 -9.94
C ILE A 232 9.77 -26.18 -8.55
N ASP A 233 10.95 -26.77 -8.30
CA ASP A 233 11.29 -27.38 -7.00
C ASP A 233 11.40 -26.32 -5.90
N PHE A 234 11.84 -25.11 -6.22
CA PHE A 234 11.83 -23.99 -5.28
C PHE A 234 10.39 -23.63 -4.87
N PHE A 235 9.47 -23.55 -5.83
CA PHE A 235 8.06 -23.28 -5.54
C PHE A 235 7.38 -24.40 -4.76
N LYS A 236 7.70 -25.67 -5.06
CA LYS A 236 7.22 -26.83 -4.29
C LYS A 236 7.70 -26.78 -2.84
N SER A 237 8.96 -26.47 -2.62
CA SER A 237 9.54 -26.34 -1.29
C SER A 237 8.92 -25.18 -0.50
N LEU A 238 8.68 -24.05 -1.17
CA LEU A 238 7.97 -22.91 -0.58
C LEU A 238 6.53 -23.28 -0.19
N ASP A 239 5.78 -23.89 -1.09
CA ASP A 239 4.39 -24.27 -0.84
C ASP A 239 4.26 -25.24 0.33
N SER A 240 5.09 -26.27 0.36
CA SER A 240 5.10 -27.28 1.43
C SER A 240 5.46 -26.69 2.79
N PHE A 241 6.27 -25.63 2.82
CA PHE A 241 6.66 -24.92 4.04
C PHE A 241 5.61 -23.90 4.47
N LEU A 242 5.17 -23.02 3.53
CA LEU A 242 4.28 -21.90 3.83
C LEU A 242 2.85 -22.35 4.14
N GLY A 243 2.31 -23.29 3.36
CA GLY A 243 0.90 -23.67 3.41
C GLY A 243 0.39 -24.06 4.80
N PRO A 244 0.96 -25.08 5.46
CA PRO A 244 0.51 -25.52 6.77
C PRO A 244 0.67 -24.47 7.87
N GLN A 245 1.81 -23.79 7.88
CA GLN A 245 2.12 -22.81 8.93
C GLN A 245 1.26 -21.55 8.79
N LEU A 246 1.03 -21.11 7.55
CA LEU A 246 0.23 -19.95 7.26
C LEU A 246 -1.23 -20.12 7.69
N THR A 247 -1.79 -21.31 7.52
CA THR A 247 -3.16 -21.61 7.96
C THR A 247 -3.36 -21.36 9.46
N THR A 248 -2.40 -21.82 10.27
CA THR A 248 -2.42 -21.63 11.73
C THR A 248 -2.25 -20.15 12.10
N LEU A 249 -1.32 -19.48 11.44
CA LEU A 249 -1.04 -18.06 11.69
C LEU A 249 -2.23 -17.17 11.33
N VAL A 250 -2.85 -17.42 10.19
CA VAL A 250 -4.05 -16.70 9.72
C VAL A 250 -5.20 -16.82 10.72
N SER A 251 -5.41 -17.98 11.31
CA SER A 251 -6.46 -18.16 12.31
C SER A 251 -6.24 -17.27 13.54
N SER A 252 -4.99 -17.18 14.02
CA SER A 252 -4.64 -16.30 15.15
C SER A 252 -4.85 -14.81 14.82
N VAL A 253 -4.50 -14.38 13.59
CA VAL A 253 -4.73 -13.00 13.13
C VAL A 253 -6.23 -12.71 13.00
N ALA A 254 -7.01 -13.65 12.45
CA ALA A 254 -8.45 -13.53 12.28
C ALA A 254 -9.17 -13.32 13.62
N GLU A 255 -8.80 -14.05 14.66
CA GLU A 255 -9.35 -13.88 16.02
C GLU A 255 -9.12 -12.48 16.57
N GLN A 256 -7.94 -11.91 16.34
CA GLN A 256 -7.64 -10.54 16.77
C GLN A 256 -8.45 -9.51 15.99
N CYS A 257 -8.56 -9.68 14.68
CA CYS A 257 -9.38 -8.79 13.85
C CYS A 257 -10.86 -8.80 14.28
N ALA A 258 -11.42 -9.96 14.60
CA ALA A 258 -12.80 -10.07 15.06
C ALA A 258 -13.05 -9.32 16.38
N LYS A 259 -12.07 -9.28 17.28
CA LYS A 259 -12.17 -8.52 18.54
C LYS A 259 -12.17 -7.00 18.33
N HIS A 260 -11.49 -6.51 17.29
CA HIS A 260 -11.38 -5.06 17.00
C HIS A 260 -12.61 -4.47 16.31
N VAL A 261 -13.40 -5.27 15.58
CA VAL A 261 -14.58 -4.79 14.83
C VAL A 261 -15.71 -4.29 15.74
N ILE A 262 -15.74 -4.68 17.00
CA ILE A 262 -16.89 -4.42 17.92
C ILE A 262 -16.88 -2.99 18.50
N VAL A 263 -15.85 -2.15 18.30
CA VAL A 263 -15.64 -0.90 19.07
C VAL A 263 -15.51 0.37 18.21
N SER A 264 -16.00 0.43 16.99
CA SER A 264 -15.98 1.69 16.26
C SER A 264 -17.01 2.69 16.82
N SER A 265 -16.54 3.81 17.40
CA SER A 265 -17.42 4.91 17.82
C SER A 265 -17.99 5.62 16.61
N GLU A 266 -19.32 5.67 16.52
CA GLU A 266 -20.04 6.22 15.36
C GLU A 266 -20.01 7.76 15.22
N SER A 267 -19.47 8.49 16.22
CA SER A 267 -19.61 9.95 16.30
C SER A 267 -18.50 10.77 15.65
N CYS A 268 -17.32 10.23 15.49
CA CYS A 268 -16.16 10.96 14.97
C CYS A 268 -15.50 10.19 13.83
N LYS A 269 -15.10 10.92 12.80
CA LYS A 269 -14.27 10.39 11.72
C LYS A 269 -12.86 10.95 11.81
N TYR A 270 -11.88 10.15 11.47
CA TYR A 270 -10.51 10.59 11.52
C TYR A 270 -9.66 10.03 10.37
N LEU A 271 -8.58 10.74 10.11
CA LEU A 271 -7.49 10.36 9.23
C LEU A 271 -6.18 10.54 9.99
N TYR A 272 -5.40 9.49 10.07
CA TYR A 272 -4.06 9.48 10.63
C TYR A 272 -3.04 9.16 9.56
N PHE A 273 -1.98 9.96 9.47
CA PHE A 273 -0.86 9.75 8.58
C PHE A 273 0.46 9.97 9.29
N ASN A 274 1.38 9.03 9.14
CA ASN A 274 2.73 9.12 9.70
C ASN A 274 3.76 9.20 8.57
N LYS A 275 4.44 10.33 8.44
CA LYS A 275 5.45 10.55 7.39
C LYS A 275 6.73 9.71 7.57
N LEU A 276 7.00 9.18 8.78
CA LEU A 276 8.20 8.40 9.04
C LEU A 276 8.15 7.00 8.41
N ASN A 277 7.02 6.32 8.57
CA ASN A 277 6.84 4.94 8.09
C ASN A 277 5.72 4.82 7.06
N LEU A 278 5.19 5.95 6.60
CA LEU A 278 4.08 6.06 5.66
C LEU A 278 2.81 5.35 6.12
N ALA A 279 2.66 5.11 7.44
CA ALA A 279 1.47 4.49 7.97
C ALA A 279 0.25 5.41 7.79
N TYR A 280 -0.82 4.84 7.26
CA TYR A 280 -2.06 5.53 7.00
C TYR A 280 -3.24 4.76 7.61
N LYS A 281 -4.12 5.46 8.30
CA LYS A 281 -5.38 4.93 8.81
C LYS A 281 -6.46 5.98 8.64
N SER A 282 -7.56 5.64 7.97
CA SER A 282 -8.67 6.55 7.77
C SER A 282 -10.00 5.85 8.02
N THR A 283 -10.90 6.56 8.67
CA THR A 283 -12.33 6.24 8.74
C THR A 283 -13.16 7.18 7.84
N ILE A 284 -12.48 8.12 7.15
CA ILE A 284 -13.07 9.03 6.19
C ILE A 284 -13.05 8.34 4.82
N HIS A 285 -14.20 8.09 4.25
CA HIS A 285 -14.35 7.50 2.91
C HIS A 285 -15.33 8.33 2.09
N PRO A 286 -15.10 8.53 0.79
CA PRO A 286 -16.04 9.25 -0.08
C PRO A 286 -17.38 8.51 -0.24
N ASP A 287 -17.36 7.17 -0.23
CA ASP A 287 -18.56 6.31 -0.36
C ASP A 287 -19.19 5.94 0.98
N ASN A 288 -19.53 6.94 1.76
CA ASN A 288 -19.99 6.78 3.14
C ASN A 288 -21.41 6.26 3.36
N ARG A 289 -22.08 5.80 2.33
CA ARG A 289 -23.49 5.39 2.41
C ARG A 289 -23.76 4.19 3.31
N ARG A 290 -22.73 3.50 3.79
CA ARG A 290 -22.90 2.21 4.50
C ARG A 290 -22.41 2.15 5.95
N CYS A 291 -21.62 3.09 6.45
CA CYS A 291 -20.85 2.84 7.68
C CYS A 291 -20.92 3.89 8.78
N SER A 292 -21.49 5.07 8.62
CA SER A 292 -21.61 6.01 9.74
C SER A 292 -22.60 7.16 9.51
N ASN A 293 -23.07 7.76 10.62
CA ASN A 293 -24.00 8.91 10.63
C ASN A 293 -23.33 10.23 10.24
N VAL A 294 -22.00 10.29 10.16
CA VAL A 294 -21.24 11.50 9.80
C VAL A 294 -20.88 11.42 8.31
N LEU A 295 -21.56 12.21 7.50
CA LEU A 295 -21.26 12.34 6.06
C LEU A 295 -20.04 13.26 5.87
N THR A 296 -19.07 12.82 5.08
CA THR A 296 -17.94 13.67 4.69
C THR A 296 -18.33 14.44 3.45
N THR A 297 -18.55 15.75 3.60
CA THR A 297 -18.89 16.63 2.48
C THR A 297 -17.64 17.05 1.71
N PRO A 298 -17.74 17.43 0.42
CA PRO A 298 -16.62 17.99 -0.33
C PRO A 298 -15.99 19.22 0.34
N GLU A 299 -16.79 20.02 1.07
CA GLU A 299 -16.32 21.15 1.86
C GLU A 299 -15.34 20.71 2.95
N VAL A 300 -15.70 19.68 3.73
CA VAL A 300 -14.83 19.10 4.78
C VAL A 300 -13.53 18.58 4.20
N LEU A 301 -13.58 17.87 3.06
CA LEU A 301 -12.38 17.36 2.39
C LEU A 301 -11.45 18.49 1.94
N ARG A 302 -12.00 19.60 1.43
CA ARG A 302 -11.21 20.79 1.07
C ARG A 302 -10.54 21.39 2.30
N VAL A 303 -11.27 21.54 3.40
CA VAL A 303 -10.72 22.05 4.67
C VAL A 303 -9.58 21.18 5.17
N ILE A 304 -9.70 19.85 5.11
CA ILE A 304 -8.60 18.93 5.46
C ILE A 304 -7.37 19.20 4.59
N THR A 305 -7.57 19.36 3.27
CA THR A 305 -6.48 19.62 2.33
C THR A 305 -5.82 20.99 2.58
N ASP A 306 -6.59 22.00 2.89
CA ASP A 306 -6.09 23.35 3.21
C ASP A 306 -5.25 23.32 4.49
N ILE A 307 -5.75 22.69 5.56
CA ILE A 307 -4.99 22.48 6.80
C ILE A 307 -3.69 21.71 6.50
N TYR A 308 -3.77 20.63 5.72
CA TYR A 308 -2.61 19.84 5.34
C TYR A 308 -1.55 20.67 4.59
N ASN A 309 -1.98 21.53 3.65
CA ASN A 309 -1.06 22.37 2.91
C ASN A 309 -0.43 23.45 3.81
N ASP A 310 -1.17 23.98 4.76
CA ASP A 310 -0.67 24.99 5.70
C ASP A 310 0.28 24.37 6.74
N THR A 311 -0.02 23.20 7.28
CA THR A 311 0.89 22.48 8.19
C THR A 311 2.19 22.09 7.52
N ASN A 312 2.17 21.73 6.23
CA ASN A 312 3.39 21.46 5.47
C ASN A 312 4.29 22.69 5.31
N LYS A 313 3.73 23.89 5.27
CA LYS A 313 4.50 25.15 5.22
C LYS A 313 5.11 25.50 6.57
N LEU A 314 4.38 25.25 7.65
CA LEU A 314 4.79 25.66 9.01
C LEU A 314 5.91 24.81 9.60
N LYS A 315 6.07 23.54 9.18
CA LYS A 315 7.09 22.58 9.64
C LYS A 315 7.15 22.32 11.16
N GLU A 316 6.29 22.93 11.94
CA GLU A 316 6.26 22.87 13.41
C GLU A 316 5.06 22.08 13.90
N ALA A 317 5.17 21.59 15.13
CA ALA A 317 4.05 20.98 15.81
C ALA A 317 2.95 22.02 16.04
N GLY A 318 1.70 21.67 15.81
CA GLY A 318 0.58 22.61 15.95
C GLY A 318 -0.77 21.93 15.87
N GLU A 319 -1.78 22.68 16.25
CA GLU A 319 -3.17 22.30 16.18
C GLU A 319 -3.98 23.40 15.51
N ILE A 320 -4.84 23.04 14.58
CA ILE A 320 -5.73 23.93 13.85
C ILE A 320 -7.14 23.40 14.00
N ILE A 321 -8.06 24.25 14.48
CA ILE A 321 -9.47 23.91 14.65
C ILE A 321 -10.29 24.85 13.76
N ILE A 322 -11.08 24.28 12.86
CA ILE A 322 -11.93 25.02 11.93
C ILE A 322 -13.37 24.53 12.08
N LYS A 323 -14.30 25.47 12.20
CA LYS A 323 -15.74 25.20 12.11
C LYS A 323 -16.23 25.58 10.71
N THR A 324 -16.85 24.62 10.02
CA THR A 324 -17.42 24.84 8.69
C THR A 324 -18.81 25.49 8.78
N MET A 325 -19.28 26.05 7.68
CA MET A 325 -20.64 26.62 7.59
C MET A 325 -21.73 25.53 7.71
N SER A 326 -21.38 24.27 7.44
CA SER A 326 -22.26 23.11 7.51
C SER A 326 -22.28 22.44 8.89
N ASP A 327 -21.88 23.15 9.96
CA ASP A 327 -21.82 22.66 11.34
C ASP A 327 -20.88 21.47 11.59
N TYR A 328 -19.83 21.30 10.74
CA TYR A 328 -18.74 20.38 11.01
C TYR A 328 -17.57 21.09 11.66
N TRP A 329 -16.94 20.40 12.59
CA TRP A 329 -15.65 20.77 13.14
C TRP A 329 -14.57 19.90 12.47
N VAL A 330 -13.54 20.54 11.98
CA VAL A 330 -12.35 19.87 11.43
C VAL A 330 -11.15 20.28 12.26
N VAL A 331 -10.52 19.31 12.88
CA VAL A 331 -9.34 19.50 13.72
C VAL A 331 -8.17 18.84 13.02
N GLY A 332 -7.11 19.60 12.75
CA GLY A 332 -5.84 19.10 12.25
C GLY A 332 -4.77 19.23 13.33
N LYS A 333 -4.11 18.14 13.68
CA LYS A 333 -3.03 18.09 14.66
C LYS A 333 -1.76 17.55 14.05
N LEU A 334 -0.67 18.27 14.18
CA LEU A 334 0.65 17.90 13.72
C LEU A 334 1.60 17.72 14.91
N SER A 335 2.26 16.58 15.00
CA SER A 335 3.29 16.31 16.01
C SER A 335 4.32 15.33 15.49
N ASN A 336 5.59 15.70 15.50
CA ASN A 336 6.71 14.81 15.14
C ASN A 336 6.51 14.02 13.81
N LEU A 337 6.18 14.71 12.72
CA LEU A 337 5.88 14.13 11.40
C LEU A 337 4.63 13.24 11.36
N ARG A 338 3.80 13.27 12.40
CA ARG A 338 2.51 12.60 12.44
C ARG A 338 1.41 13.62 12.26
N GLU A 339 0.49 13.33 11.36
CA GLU A 339 -0.66 14.16 11.02
C GLU A 339 -1.94 13.44 11.43
N PHE A 340 -2.81 14.14 12.12
CA PHE A 340 -4.08 13.61 12.57
C PHE A 340 -5.18 14.63 12.29
N PHE A 341 -6.15 14.22 11.48
CA PHE A 341 -7.32 15.03 11.14
C PHE A 341 -8.55 14.36 11.70
N VAL A 342 -9.38 15.14 12.39
CA VAL A 342 -10.63 14.65 12.98
C VAL A 342 -11.79 15.48 12.45
N VAL A 343 -12.87 14.83 12.09
CA VAL A 343 -14.12 15.43 11.64
C VAL A 343 -15.22 15.07 12.64
N ILE A 344 -15.82 16.08 13.23
CA ILE A 344 -16.88 15.93 14.22
C ILE A 344 -18.09 16.75 13.75
N GLN A 345 -19.27 16.13 13.75
CA GLN A 345 -20.51 16.82 13.41
C GLN A 345 -21.26 17.17 14.70
N GLN A 346 -21.05 18.41 15.17
CA GLN A 346 -21.71 18.93 16.37
C GLN A 346 -22.02 20.44 16.19
N LYS A 347 -23.30 20.78 16.15
CA LYS A 347 -23.75 22.14 15.88
C LYS A 347 -23.44 23.11 17.01
N SER A 348 -23.69 22.72 18.25
CA SER A 348 -23.68 23.57 19.44
C SER A 348 -22.46 23.36 20.36
N ALA A 349 -21.49 22.55 19.94
CA ALA A 349 -20.31 22.30 20.74
C ALA A 349 -19.41 23.54 20.85
N SER A 350 -18.81 23.71 22.02
CA SER A 350 -17.73 24.66 22.26
C SER A 350 -16.38 24.09 21.79
N ILE A 351 -15.40 24.97 21.60
CA ILE A 351 -14.04 24.55 21.26
C ILE A 351 -13.46 23.58 22.30
N MET A 352 -13.71 23.82 23.59
CA MET A 352 -13.20 22.97 24.67
C MET A 352 -13.79 21.55 24.62
N GLU A 353 -15.09 21.42 24.31
CA GLU A 353 -15.73 20.11 24.13
C GLU A 353 -15.14 19.35 22.96
N ILE A 354 -14.84 20.04 21.84
CA ILE A 354 -14.19 19.44 20.68
C ILE A 354 -12.77 18.99 21.01
N GLU A 355 -11.98 19.80 21.71
CA GLU A 355 -10.62 19.41 22.18
C GLU A 355 -10.66 18.16 23.07
N ASP A 356 -11.61 18.09 24.01
CA ASP A 356 -11.79 16.93 24.88
C ASP A 356 -12.18 15.68 24.10
N ASP A 357 -13.05 15.80 23.09
CA ASP A 357 -13.45 14.66 22.26
C ASP A 357 -12.31 14.19 21.35
N VAL A 358 -11.52 15.11 20.79
CA VAL A 358 -10.30 14.77 20.04
C VAL A 358 -9.27 14.08 20.96
N LYS A 359 -9.10 14.57 22.19
CA LYS A 359 -8.20 13.96 23.16
C LYS A 359 -8.61 12.51 23.50
N LYS A 360 -9.89 12.30 23.82
CA LYS A 360 -10.43 10.95 24.06
C LYS A 360 -10.24 10.02 22.85
N LEU A 361 -10.45 10.53 21.64
CA LEU A 361 -10.24 9.78 20.42
C LEU A 361 -8.76 9.41 20.24
N CYS A 362 -7.84 10.34 20.48
CA CYS A 362 -6.40 10.08 20.43
C CYS A 362 -5.98 9.00 21.45
N GLU A 363 -6.48 9.09 22.69
CA GLU A 363 -6.19 8.10 23.73
C GLU A 363 -6.71 6.70 23.37
N LYS A 364 -7.91 6.64 22.78
CA LYS A 364 -8.55 5.39 22.38
C LYS A 364 -7.88 4.75 21.17
N GLU A 365 -7.67 5.52 20.08
CA GLU A 365 -7.27 4.98 18.78
C GLU A 365 -5.75 4.99 18.58
N LEU A 366 -5.03 5.92 19.18
CA LEU A 366 -3.60 6.17 18.94
C LEU A 366 -2.75 5.98 20.21
N LYS A 367 -3.33 5.50 21.33
CA LYS A 367 -2.62 5.21 22.58
C LYS A 367 -1.67 6.34 23.00
N SER A 368 -2.15 7.56 23.00
CA SER A 368 -1.41 8.75 23.47
C SER A 368 -0.19 9.13 22.62
N ILE A 369 -0.11 8.71 21.34
CA ILE A 369 1.03 9.06 20.45
C ILE A 369 1.26 10.58 20.33
N PHE A 370 0.23 11.41 20.56
CA PHE A 370 0.28 12.87 20.45
C PHE A 370 0.50 13.60 21.78
N PHE A 371 0.68 12.91 22.90
CA PHE A 371 0.78 13.52 24.23
C PHE A 371 2.19 13.40 24.86
N HIS A 372 3.20 13.08 24.03
CA HIS A 372 4.61 13.03 24.45
C HIS A 372 5.46 13.99 23.66
#